data_104bb3dac53315e61bff92787563bdc8
#
_entry.id   104bb3dac53315e61bff92787563bdc8
#
_cell.length_a   1.000
_cell.length_b   1.000
_cell.length_c   1.000
_cell.angle_alpha   90.00
_cell.angle_beta   90.00
_cell.angle_gamma   90.00
#
_symmetry.space_group_name_H-M   'P 1'
#
loop_
_entity.id
_entity.type
_entity.pdbx_description
1 polymer ?
#
loop_
_entity_poly.entity_id
_entity_poly.type
_entity_poly.pdbx_seq_one_letter_code
_entity_poly.pdbx_strand_id
1 'polypeptide(L)'
;VDARSTGQIERGLMVLLGVGSGDGESDAEYLAEKIATLRIFEDAAGKMNRNVSEAGGAVLAVSQFTLYGDARRGKRPSFDAAARPEQARGLYEHFVESVRGCGLRCETGQFQAEMQVELVNDGPVTILLDSQKTF
;
A
#
# COMPACT_ATOMS: atom_id res chain seq x y z
N VAL A 1 -6.73 -13.01 -9.31
CA VAL A 1 -7.74 -12.64 -10.32
C VAL A 1 -8.08 -13.88 -11.12
N ASP A 2 -9.35 -14.20 -11.21
CA ASP A 2 -9.84 -15.36 -11.96
C ASP A 2 -9.12 -16.66 -11.61
N ALA A 3 -8.93 -16.89 -10.31
CA ALA A 3 -8.21 -18.05 -9.75
C ALA A 3 -6.72 -18.12 -10.16
N ARG A 4 -6.15 -17.04 -10.68
CA ARG A 4 -4.72 -16.94 -10.98
C ARG A 4 -4.04 -15.96 -10.06
N SER A 5 -2.85 -16.29 -9.57
CA SER A 5 -2.01 -15.36 -8.83
C SER A 5 -1.44 -14.32 -9.78
N THR A 6 -1.66 -13.05 -9.49
CA THR A 6 -1.08 -11.92 -10.25
C THR A 6 0.17 -11.36 -9.57
N GLY A 7 0.36 -11.67 -8.31
CA GLY A 7 1.54 -11.28 -7.54
C GLY A 7 1.52 -11.92 -6.19
N GLN A 8 2.68 -12.23 -5.67
CA GLN A 8 2.81 -12.78 -4.33
C GLN A 8 4.19 -12.48 -3.75
N ILE A 9 4.22 -12.33 -2.44
CA ILE A 9 5.46 -12.24 -1.67
C ILE A 9 5.35 -13.21 -0.49
N GLU A 10 6.48 -13.56 0.09
CA GLU A 10 6.48 -14.31 1.34
C GLU A 10 6.44 -13.32 2.50
N ARG A 11 7.60 -12.93 3.01
CA ARG A 11 7.69 -11.97 4.11
C ARG A 11 7.75 -10.55 3.58
N GLY A 12 7.10 -9.62 4.26
CA GLY A 12 7.21 -8.21 3.92
C GLY A 12 6.00 -7.41 4.33
N LEU A 13 5.63 -6.46 3.48
CA LEU A 13 4.52 -5.56 3.71
C LEU A 13 3.45 -5.75 2.63
N MET A 14 2.23 -5.98 3.06
CA MET A 14 1.06 -5.90 2.20
C MET A 14 0.54 -4.47 2.29
N VAL A 15 0.54 -3.76 1.16
CA VAL A 15 0.14 -2.36 1.10
C VAL A 15 -1.16 -2.22 0.32
N LEU A 16 -2.17 -1.66 0.96
CA LEU A 16 -3.39 -1.22 0.28
C LEU A 16 -3.22 0.27 0.01
N LEU A 17 -3.23 0.65 -1.25
CA LEU A 17 -2.97 2.03 -1.67
C LEU A 17 -4.23 2.68 -2.24
N GLY A 18 -4.67 3.75 -1.58
CA GLY A 18 -5.72 4.62 -2.09
C GLY A 18 -5.12 5.91 -2.65
N VAL A 19 -5.68 6.40 -3.73
CA VAL A 19 -5.30 7.67 -4.35
C VAL A 19 -6.46 8.65 -4.24
N GLY A 20 -6.19 9.81 -3.65
CA GLY A 20 -7.16 10.90 -3.54
C GLY A 20 -7.16 11.80 -4.76
N SER A 21 -8.28 12.49 -5.00
CA SER A 21 -8.46 13.33 -6.18
C SER A 21 -7.42 14.47 -6.28
N GLY A 22 -6.89 14.92 -5.15
CA GLY A 22 -5.89 16.00 -5.11
C GLY A 22 -4.44 15.53 -5.07
N ASP A 23 -4.19 14.22 -5.14
CA ASP A 23 -2.83 13.68 -5.03
C ASP A 23 -2.02 13.90 -6.31
N GLY A 24 -0.71 14.00 -6.12
CA GLY A 24 0.27 14.10 -7.20
C GLY A 24 1.42 13.12 -6.99
N GLU A 25 2.40 13.17 -7.89
CA GLU A 25 3.56 12.28 -7.85
C GLU A 25 4.34 12.39 -6.54
N SER A 26 4.44 13.59 -5.96
CA SER A 26 5.14 13.79 -4.70
C SER A 26 4.50 13.01 -3.54
N ASP A 27 3.18 12.85 -3.56
CA ASP A 27 2.47 12.05 -2.55
C ASP A 27 2.85 10.57 -2.67
N ALA A 28 2.90 10.04 -3.90
CA ALA A 28 3.30 8.67 -4.16
C ALA A 28 4.75 8.41 -3.72
N GLU A 29 5.65 9.32 -4.07
CA GLU A 29 7.07 9.22 -3.71
C GLU A 29 7.27 9.28 -2.18
N TYR A 30 6.55 10.18 -1.52
CA TYR A 30 6.61 10.31 -0.06
C TYR A 30 6.21 9.00 0.63
N LEU A 31 5.09 8.40 0.22
CA LEU A 31 4.63 7.15 0.83
C LEU A 31 5.55 5.98 0.50
N ALA A 32 6.08 5.92 -0.71
CA ALA A 32 7.02 4.86 -1.08
C ALA A 32 8.27 4.89 -0.20
N GLU A 33 8.84 6.07 0.00
CA GLU A 33 10.00 6.26 0.89
C GLU A 33 9.65 5.94 2.34
N LYS A 34 8.50 6.40 2.81
CA LYS A 34 8.04 6.13 4.17
C LYS A 34 7.91 4.62 4.41
N ILE A 35 7.29 3.90 3.50
CA ILE A 35 7.11 2.45 3.62
C ILE A 35 8.45 1.73 3.59
N ALA A 36 9.38 2.16 2.72
CA ALA A 36 10.69 1.54 2.61
C ALA A 36 11.55 1.72 3.86
N THR A 37 11.35 2.81 4.60
CA THR A 37 12.20 3.17 5.74
C THR A 37 11.53 2.96 7.10
N LEU A 38 10.24 2.68 7.13
CA LEU A 38 9.50 2.49 8.37
C LEU A 38 10.06 1.29 9.15
N ARG A 39 10.36 1.51 10.42
CA ARG A 39 11.05 0.54 11.27
C ARG A 39 10.05 -0.27 12.08
N ILE A 40 9.31 -1.14 11.40
CA ILE A 40 8.21 -1.92 12.00
C ILE A 40 8.46 -3.42 12.04
N PHE A 41 9.68 -3.85 11.75
CA PHE A 41 10.12 -5.25 11.91
C PHE A 41 11.00 -5.37 13.14
N GLU A 42 10.85 -6.48 13.86
CA GLU A 42 11.59 -6.70 15.11
C GLU A 42 13.08 -6.91 14.87
N ASP A 43 13.88 -6.32 15.77
CA ASP A 43 15.31 -6.62 15.87
C ASP A 43 15.55 -7.83 16.80
N ALA A 44 16.82 -8.13 17.06
CA ALA A 44 17.20 -9.25 17.93
C ALA A 44 16.70 -9.08 19.37
N ALA A 45 16.39 -7.85 19.79
CA ALA A 45 15.85 -7.56 21.12
C ALA A 45 14.32 -7.56 21.17
N GLY A 46 13.65 -7.88 20.04
CA GLY A 46 12.20 -7.88 19.95
C GLY A 46 11.57 -6.51 19.81
N LYS A 47 12.34 -5.48 19.46
CA LYS A 47 11.85 -4.11 19.27
C LYS A 47 11.68 -3.80 17.80
N MET A 48 10.64 -3.02 17.48
CA MET A 48 10.41 -2.51 16.13
C MET A 48 11.51 -1.52 15.74
N ASN A 49 12.54 -2.01 15.08
CA ASN A 49 13.75 -1.26 14.81
C ASN A 49 14.34 -1.50 13.42
N ARG A 50 13.83 -2.47 12.68
CA ARG A 50 14.32 -2.83 11.35
C ARG A 50 13.28 -2.44 10.29
N ASN A 51 13.74 -1.97 9.15
CA ASN A 51 12.87 -1.73 8.00
C ASN A 51 12.66 -3.02 7.19
N VAL A 52 11.80 -2.96 6.18
CA VAL A 52 11.44 -4.13 5.37
C VAL A 52 12.65 -4.73 4.65
N SER A 53 13.56 -3.89 4.16
CA SER A 53 14.78 -4.35 3.48
C SER A 53 15.71 -5.10 4.44
N GLU A 54 15.93 -4.55 5.63
CA GLU A 54 16.75 -5.19 6.67
C GLU A 54 16.16 -6.51 7.11
N ALA A 55 14.84 -6.63 7.11
CA ALA A 55 14.14 -7.87 7.44
C ALA A 55 14.16 -8.91 6.32
N GLY A 56 14.71 -8.56 5.16
CA GLY A 56 14.74 -9.45 4.00
C GLY A 56 13.39 -9.59 3.30
N GLY A 57 12.50 -8.62 3.50
CA GLY A 57 11.14 -8.66 2.97
C GLY A 57 10.97 -7.95 1.64
N ALA A 58 9.76 -8.08 1.09
CA ALA A 58 9.32 -7.43 -0.14
C ALA A 58 8.03 -6.67 0.11
N VAL A 59 7.50 -6.03 -0.92
CA VAL A 59 6.23 -5.30 -0.85
C VAL A 59 5.24 -5.90 -1.84
N LEU A 60 4.03 -6.12 -1.38
CA LEU A 60 2.89 -6.44 -2.26
C LEU A 60 1.95 -5.24 -2.23
N ALA A 61 1.86 -4.53 -3.34
CA ALA A 61 1.04 -3.32 -3.45
C ALA A 61 -0.24 -3.59 -4.25
N VAL A 62 -1.37 -3.30 -3.62
CA VAL A 62 -2.69 -3.46 -4.24
C VAL A 62 -3.42 -2.12 -4.19
N SER A 63 -3.89 -1.67 -5.35
CA SER A 63 -4.71 -0.46 -5.43
C SER A 63 -6.07 -0.71 -4.78
N GLN A 64 -6.50 0.20 -3.89
CA GLN A 64 -7.70 0.04 -3.08
C GLN A 64 -8.41 1.38 -2.94
N PHE A 65 -9.26 1.74 -3.91
CA PHE A 65 -9.96 3.02 -3.86
C PHE A 65 -10.96 3.12 -2.70
N THR A 66 -11.44 1.98 -2.21
CA THR A 66 -12.38 1.92 -1.10
C THR A 66 -11.80 2.43 0.23
N LEU A 67 -10.48 2.66 0.30
CA LEU A 67 -9.89 3.36 1.44
C LEU A 67 -10.44 4.78 1.59
N TYR A 68 -10.94 5.37 0.50
CA TYR A 68 -11.60 6.67 0.51
C TYR A 68 -13.10 6.58 0.77
N GLY A 69 -13.60 5.41 1.16
CA GLY A 69 -15.00 5.25 1.52
C GLY A 69 -15.36 6.11 2.71
N ASP A 70 -16.30 7.03 2.51
CA ASP A 70 -16.81 7.91 3.54
C ASP A 70 -18.16 7.38 4.01
N ALA A 71 -18.17 6.81 5.20
CA ALA A 71 -19.37 6.22 5.80
C ALA A 71 -19.97 7.08 6.92
N ARG A 72 -19.59 8.35 6.99
CA ARG A 72 -20.08 9.25 8.05
C ARG A 72 -21.56 9.54 7.96
N ARG A 73 -22.13 9.44 6.76
CA ARG A 73 -23.56 9.70 6.54
C ARG A 73 -24.25 8.48 5.97
N GLY A 74 -25.27 8.01 6.64
CA GLY A 74 -26.08 6.89 6.17
C GLY A 74 -25.28 5.57 6.17
N LYS A 75 -25.72 4.64 5.32
CA LYS A 75 -25.20 3.27 5.28
C LYS A 75 -24.53 2.90 3.96
N ARG A 76 -24.52 3.82 3.01
CA ARG A 76 -23.77 3.66 1.76
C ARG A 76 -22.53 4.54 1.82
N PRO A 77 -21.32 3.98 1.71
CA PRO A 77 -20.14 4.82 1.68
C PRO A 77 -20.10 5.65 0.39
N SER A 78 -19.64 6.90 0.53
CA SER A 78 -19.31 7.76 -0.60
C SER A 78 -17.85 7.61 -0.95
N PHE A 79 -17.52 7.60 -2.25
CA PHE A 79 -16.15 7.54 -2.74
C PHE A 79 -15.75 8.80 -3.50
N ASP A 80 -16.42 9.93 -3.21
CA ASP A 80 -16.23 11.20 -3.93
C ASP A 80 -14.80 11.74 -3.83
N ALA A 81 -14.10 11.44 -2.74
CA ALA A 81 -12.73 11.89 -2.55
C ALA A 81 -11.68 11.03 -3.26
N ALA A 82 -12.06 9.86 -3.78
CA ALA A 82 -11.14 9.02 -4.52
C ALA A 82 -10.83 9.63 -5.90
N ALA A 83 -9.59 9.48 -6.35
CA ALA A 83 -9.20 9.88 -7.70
C ALA A 83 -9.91 9.03 -8.75
N ARG A 84 -10.09 9.61 -9.95
CA ARG A 84 -10.62 8.88 -11.10
C ARG A 84 -9.63 7.77 -11.52
N PRO A 85 -10.11 6.71 -12.17
CA PRO A 85 -9.28 5.56 -12.50
C PRO A 85 -7.98 5.89 -13.24
N GLU A 86 -7.99 6.81 -14.20
CA GLU A 86 -6.79 7.15 -14.97
C GLU A 86 -5.71 7.79 -14.08
N GLN A 87 -6.12 8.75 -13.25
CA GLN A 87 -5.21 9.39 -12.30
C GLN A 87 -4.72 8.40 -11.24
N ALA A 88 -5.62 7.61 -10.71
CA ALA A 88 -5.29 6.62 -9.69
C ALA A 88 -4.31 5.57 -10.24
N ARG A 89 -4.51 5.08 -11.45
CA ARG A 89 -3.61 4.13 -12.11
C ARG A 89 -2.21 4.71 -12.25
N GLY A 90 -2.10 5.93 -12.78
CA GLY A 90 -0.81 6.59 -12.99
C GLY A 90 -0.03 6.76 -11.69
N LEU A 91 -0.69 7.22 -10.62
CA LEU A 91 -0.05 7.40 -9.33
C LEU A 91 0.26 6.08 -8.62
N TYR A 92 -0.60 5.09 -8.77
CA TYR A 92 -0.32 3.75 -8.26
C TYR A 92 0.93 3.15 -8.94
N GLU A 93 1.03 3.24 -10.25
CA GLU A 93 2.21 2.76 -10.99
C GLU A 93 3.46 3.54 -10.58
N HIS A 94 3.34 4.85 -10.40
CA HIS A 94 4.45 5.68 -9.92
C HIS A 94 4.90 5.30 -8.51
N PHE A 95 3.96 4.99 -7.64
CA PHE A 95 4.25 4.48 -6.30
C PHE A 95 5.04 3.16 -6.37
N VAL A 96 4.60 2.22 -7.20
CA VAL A 96 5.26 0.92 -7.37
C VAL A 96 6.69 1.12 -7.87
N GLU A 97 6.88 1.98 -8.89
CA GLU A 97 8.21 2.29 -9.41
C GLU A 97 9.10 2.96 -8.35
N SER A 98 8.52 3.84 -7.52
CA SER A 98 9.25 4.50 -6.45
C SER A 98 9.69 3.50 -5.36
N VAL A 99 8.85 2.53 -5.04
CA VAL A 99 9.22 1.45 -4.10
C VAL A 99 10.39 0.63 -4.67
N ARG A 100 10.31 0.27 -5.93
CA ARG A 100 11.38 -0.45 -6.62
C ARG A 100 12.67 0.36 -6.67
N GLY A 101 12.54 1.67 -6.86
CA GLY A 101 13.67 2.61 -6.82
C GLY A 101 14.39 2.65 -5.47
N CYS A 102 13.72 2.24 -4.39
CA CYS A 102 14.32 2.09 -3.07
C CYS A 102 15.09 0.76 -2.91
N GLY A 103 15.19 -0.05 -3.97
CA GLY A 103 15.89 -1.33 -3.93
C GLY A 103 15.04 -2.49 -3.44
N LEU A 104 13.72 -2.32 -3.35
CA LEU A 104 12.80 -3.34 -2.88
C LEU A 104 12.12 -4.07 -4.04
N ARG A 105 11.93 -5.38 -3.88
CA ARG A 105 11.03 -6.12 -4.74
C ARG A 105 9.60 -5.68 -4.43
N CYS A 106 8.85 -5.30 -5.45
CA CYS A 106 7.46 -4.91 -5.32
C CYS A 106 6.62 -5.69 -6.31
N GLU A 107 5.75 -6.55 -5.80
CA GLU A 107 4.76 -7.29 -6.55
C GLU A 107 3.43 -6.55 -6.49
N THR A 108 2.57 -6.79 -7.47
CA THR A 108 1.32 -6.05 -7.62
C THR A 108 0.13 -6.98 -7.86
N GLY A 109 -1.07 -6.48 -7.55
CA GLY A 109 -2.30 -7.04 -8.08
C GLY A 109 -2.56 -6.53 -9.50
N GLN A 110 -3.79 -6.64 -9.95
CA GLN A 110 -4.23 -6.14 -11.24
C GLN A 110 -5.18 -4.96 -11.01
N PHE A 111 -4.85 -3.81 -11.57
CA PHE A 111 -5.64 -2.58 -11.37
C PHE A 111 -7.07 -2.75 -11.89
N GLN A 112 -8.05 -2.32 -11.11
CA GLN A 112 -9.49 -2.40 -11.39
C GLN A 112 -10.06 -3.81 -11.54
N ALA A 113 -9.30 -4.84 -11.20
CA ALA A 113 -9.81 -6.19 -11.23
C ALA A 113 -10.45 -6.56 -9.89
N GLU A 114 -11.42 -7.46 -9.93
CA GLU A 114 -11.90 -8.12 -8.73
C GLU A 114 -10.86 -9.14 -8.29
N MET A 115 -10.38 -9.02 -7.04
CA MET A 115 -9.26 -9.83 -6.55
C MET A 115 -9.60 -10.47 -5.21
N GLN A 116 -9.02 -11.64 -4.99
CA GLN A 116 -8.89 -12.20 -3.66
C GLN A 116 -7.47 -11.92 -3.17
N VAL A 117 -7.37 -11.33 -2.00
CA VAL A 117 -6.08 -11.01 -1.39
C VAL A 117 -5.93 -11.86 -0.14
N GLU A 118 -4.96 -12.77 -0.17
CA GLU A 118 -4.66 -13.63 0.98
C GLU A 118 -3.44 -13.12 1.70
N LEU A 119 -3.51 -13.10 3.02
CA LEU A 119 -2.36 -12.75 3.84
C LEU A 119 -2.47 -13.34 5.23
N VAL A 120 -1.32 -13.51 5.87
CA VAL A 120 -1.24 -13.74 7.30
C VAL A 120 -0.61 -12.49 7.91
N ASN A 121 -1.38 -11.78 8.71
CA ASN A 121 -0.89 -10.61 9.43
C ASN A 121 -0.23 -11.08 10.73
N ASP A 122 1.06 -11.36 10.59
CA ASP A 122 1.87 -11.92 11.68
C ASP A 122 2.31 -10.81 12.63
N GLY A 123 1.76 -10.90 13.84
CA GLY A 123 1.94 -9.87 14.86
C GLY A 123 0.68 -9.77 15.72
N PRO A 124 -0.50 -9.34 15.28
CA PRO A 124 -0.67 -8.58 14.03
C PRO A 124 -0.19 -7.14 14.14
N VAL A 125 0.21 -6.57 13.02
CA VAL A 125 0.62 -5.16 12.94
C VAL A 125 -0.03 -4.53 11.71
N THR A 126 -0.72 -3.41 11.92
CA THR A 126 -1.35 -2.64 10.85
C THR A 126 -1.13 -1.16 11.11
N ILE A 127 -0.56 -0.48 10.13
CA ILE A 127 -0.21 0.94 10.23
C ILE A 127 -0.96 1.71 9.15
N LEU A 128 -1.53 2.84 9.53
CA LEU A 128 -2.18 3.77 8.62
C LEU A 128 -1.21 4.89 8.27
N LEU A 129 -1.11 5.23 6.99
CA LEU A 129 -0.28 6.32 6.51
C LEU A 129 -1.08 7.23 5.60
N ASP A 130 -0.80 8.52 5.67
CA ASP A 130 -1.40 9.52 4.79
C ASP A 130 -0.33 10.54 4.42
N SER A 131 -0.16 10.81 3.13
CA SER A 131 0.78 11.81 2.64
C SER A 131 0.44 13.21 3.15
N GLN A 132 -0.82 13.48 3.46
CA GLN A 132 -1.28 14.74 4.06
C GLN A 132 -1.08 14.77 5.58
N LYS A 133 -0.61 13.67 6.16
CA LYS A 133 -0.34 13.55 7.59
C LYS A 133 -1.56 13.84 8.48
N THR A 134 -2.72 13.33 8.08
CA THR A 134 -3.97 13.51 8.85
C THR A 134 -4.02 12.61 10.09
N PHE A 135 -3.16 11.63 10.15
CA PHE A 135 -3.00 10.77 11.32
C PHE A 135 -1.58 10.25 11.47
#